data_30ba2dca445de9e0bc475becadd7ee52
#
_entry.id   30ba2dca445de9e0bc475becadd7ee52
#
_cell.length_a   1.000
_cell.length_b   1.000
_cell.length_c   1.000
_cell.angle_alpha   90.00
_cell.angle_beta   90.00
_cell.angle_gamma   90.00
#
_symmetry.space_group_name_H-M   'P 1'
#
loop_
_entity.id
_entity.type
_entity.pdbx_description
1 polymer ?
#
loop_
_entity_poly.entity_id
_entity_poly.type
_entity_poly.pdbx_seq_one_letter_code
_entity_poly.pdbx_strand_id
1 'polypeptide(L)'
;MTAQYPEIEVVQQSRPTKGRSGLLNNIAIIGAFDTTVADPQLFGSLTEAQTALGTDNTYNGCKVLPIIFTSGTCLAVNITTESEGTRDKTLTTAKLSAALAKIKGEDFDMIFVADTLADDAIVILNTFLEAIHKMKMPAGYVAAINRANISAYTTTAGIAGEWCYGLISQSMTVNGTEYDVLESAAYYAKIIAELNPGNSMTMKQVPGVTAISPEYTFETGDQGRAMVGLGLTILKALDRGNSKYVVVNSEQPNGLDLYINRVRDYVIKEMALHQFLGNRNRTPTHNQIVAELDRVKYKCIDLMDLLNDIDYYVEKKDAKCVDVNITKLVFDGIITKINVYYSIEVQ
;
A
#
# COMPACT_ATOMS: atom_id res chain seq x y z
N MET A 1 -32.21 -15.07 -26.80
CA MET A 1 -31.96 -14.41 -25.52
C MET A 1 -31.04 -15.31 -24.72
N THR A 2 -29.76 -15.02 -24.73
CA THR A 2 -28.77 -15.72 -23.90
C THR A 2 -28.98 -15.27 -22.44
N ALA A 3 -29.34 -16.21 -21.60
CA ALA A 3 -29.43 -15.97 -20.15
C ALA A 3 -28.06 -15.52 -19.65
N GLN A 4 -27.93 -14.25 -19.25
CA GLN A 4 -26.78 -13.76 -18.50
C GLN A 4 -26.93 -14.32 -17.10
N TYR A 5 -26.09 -15.30 -16.75
CA TYR A 5 -25.95 -15.74 -15.37
C TYR A 5 -25.39 -14.56 -14.57
N PRO A 6 -25.93 -14.26 -13.38
CA PRO A 6 -25.25 -13.34 -12.49
C PRO A 6 -23.90 -13.94 -12.14
N GLU A 7 -22.83 -13.30 -12.56
CA GLU A 7 -21.48 -13.60 -12.08
C GLU A 7 -21.40 -13.14 -10.61
N ILE A 8 -21.83 -14.00 -9.72
CA ILE A 8 -21.49 -13.92 -8.31
C ILE A 8 -20.34 -14.92 -8.16
N GLU A 9 -19.12 -14.44 -8.25
CA GLU A 9 -18.00 -15.18 -7.73
C GLU A 9 -18.09 -15.11 -6.19
N VAL A 10 -18.85 -16.05 -5.61
CA VAL A 10 -18.85 -16.25 -4.17
C VAL A 10 -17.54 -16.93 -3.82
N VAL A 11 -16.51 -16.13 -3.60
CA VAL A 11 -15.31 -16.61 -2.93
C VAL A 11 -15.71 -16.92 -1.50
N GLN A 12 -15.91 -18.19 -1.20
CA GLN A 12 -16.21 -18.69 0.13
C GLN A 12 -14.97 -18.51 1.00
N GLN A 13 -14.89 -17.33 1.66
CA GLN A 13 -13.78 -17.01 2.55
C GLN A 13 -14.03 -17.65 3.91
N SER A 14 -13.39 -18.77 4.18
CA SER A 14 -13.15 -19.23 5.55
C SER A 14 -12.05 -18.35 6.16
N ARG A 15 -12.40 -17.15 6.64
CA ARG A 15 -11.46 -16.23 7.28
C ARG A 15 -11.62 -16.28 8.79
N PRO A 16 -10.51 -16.29 9.54
CA PRO A 16 -10.56 -15.80 10.90
C PRO A 16 -10.95 -14.32 10.82
N THR A 17 -12.18 -14.00 11.23
CA THR A 17 -12.68 -12.63 11.38
C THR A 17 -11.94 -11.96 12.53
N LYS A 18 -10.72 -11.48 12.31
CA LYS A 18 -10.20 -10.37 13.11
C LYS A 18 -11.00 -9.15 12.68
N GLY A 19 -11.73 -8.55 13.63
CA GLY A 19 -12.43 -7.29 13.38
C GLY A 19 -11.44 -6.30 12.78
N ARG A 20 -11.82 -5.62 11.69
CA ARG A 20 -10.98 -4.59 11.09
C ARG A 20 -10.66 -3.55 12.15
N SER A 21 -9.39 -3.38 12.44
CA SER A 21 -8.89 -2.45 13.47
C SER A 21 -9.01 -0.97 13.07
N GLY A 22 -9.64 -0.65 11.95
CA GLY A 22 -9.62 0.70 11.35
C GLY A 22 -8.30 1.03 10.65
N LEU A 23 -7.35 0.09 10.60
CA LEU A 23 -6.08 0.21 9.90
C LEU A 23 -6.11 -0.58 8.60
N LEU A 24 -5.35 -0.11 7.60
CA LEU A 24 -5.07 -0.83 6.37
C LEU A 24 -3.77 -1.64 6.57
N ASN A 25 -3.83 -2.74 7.34
CA ASN A 25 -2.66 -3.45 7.83
C ASN A 25 -2.58 -4.93 7.43
N ASN A 26 -3.44 -5.39 6.52
CA ASN A 26 -3.32 -6.72 5.92
C ASN A 26 -2.38 -6.64 4.73
N ILE A 27 -1.27 -7.36 4.77
CA ILE A 27 -0.23 -7.29 3.75
C ILE A 27 -0.16 -8.60 2.97
N ALA A 28 -0.17 -8.51 1.63
CA ALA A 28 0.19 -9.62 0.76
C ALA A 28 1.69 -9.55 0.43
N ILE A 29 2.44 -10.58 0.79
CA ILE A 29 3.88 -10.69 0.51
C ILE A 29 4.09 -11.72 -0.61
N ILE A 30 4.69 -11.28 -1.71
CA ILE A 30 5.11 -12.14 -2.80
C ILE A 30 6.62 -12.24 -2.78
N GLY A 31 7.17 -13.44 -2.60
CA GLY A 31 8.62 -13.59 -2.51
C GLY A 31 9.10 -15.04 -2.54
N ALA A 32 10.40 -15.20 -2.63
CA ALA A 32 11.02 -16.51 -2.46
C ALA A 32 11.05 -16.88 -0.97
N PHE A 33 10.50 -18.04 -0.62
CA PHE A 33 10.51 -18.60 0.73
C PHE A 33 11.19 -19.97 0.74
N ASP A 34 11.66 -20.40 1.90
CA ASP A 34 12.28 -21.72 2.10
C ASP A 34 11.23 -22.83 2.26
N THR A 35 10.33 -22.89 1.29
CA THR A 35 9.29 -23.92 1.17
C THR A 35 8.98 -24.17 -0.30
N THR A 36 8.39 -25.32 -0.62
CA THR A 36 7.90 -25.61 -1.97
C THR A 36 6.39 -25.39 -2.13
N VAL A 37 5.70 -25.00 -1.05
CA VAL A 37 4.27 -24.69 -1.10
C VAL A 37 4.07 -23.39 -1.86
N ALA A 38 3.45 -23.46 -3.04
CA ALA A 38 3.26 -22.34 -3.95
C ALA A 38 1.88 -21.66 -3.82
N ASP A 39 0.94 -22.25 -3.07
CA ASP A 39 -0.39 -21.69 -2.89
C ASP A 39 -0.38 -20.58 -1.84
N PRO A 40 -1.25 -19.56 -1.98
CA PRO A 40 -1.37 -18.49 -1.00
C PRO A 40 -1.68 -19.04 0.39
N GLN A 41 -0.96 -18.56 1.40
CA GLN A 41 -1.14 -18.94 2.79
C GLN A 41 -1.40 -17.70 3.64
N LEU A 42 -2.47 -17.71 4.42
CA LEU A 42 -2.84 -16.62 5.32
C LEU A 42 -2.38 -16.91 6.74
N PHE A 43 -1.63 -15.98 7.31
CA PHE A 43 -1.07 -16.10 8.66
C PHE A 43 -1.58 -14.99 9.59
N GLY A 44 -1.93 -15.37 10.80
CA GLY A 44 -2.30 -14.45 11.87
C GLY A 44 -1.15 -14.12 12.83
N SER A 45 -0.01 -14.82 12.74
CA SER A 45 1.16 -14.56 13.56
C SER A 45 2.46 -14.81 12.82
N LEU A 46 3.52 -14.10 13.22
CA LEU A 46 4.86 -14.26 12.65
C LEU A 46 5.40 -15.68 12.87
N THR A 47 5.19 -16.26 14.06
CA THR A 47 5.68 -17.59 14.40
C THR A 47 5.06 -18.66 13.49
N GLU A 48 3.76 -18.58 13.23
CA GLU A 48 3.06 -19.46 12.29
C GLU A 48 3.63 -19.34 10.88
N ALA A 49 3.81 -18.09 10.42
CA ALA A 49 4.38 -17.82 9.10
C ALA A 49 5.81 -18.34 8.95
N GLN A 50 6.67 -18.12 9.93
CA GLN A 50 8.04 -18.62 9.92
C GLN A 50 8.11 -20.17 9.96
N THR A 51 7.20 -20.80 10.69
CA THR A 51 7.12 -22.27 10.74
C THR A 51 6.75 -22.87 9.37
N ALA A 52 5.85 -22.23 8.64
CA ALA A 52 5.38 -22.69 7.35
C ALA A 52 6.30 -22.33 6.17
N LEU A 53 6.89 -21.14 6.21
CA LEU A 53 7.64 -20.54 5.10
C LEU A 53 9.17 -20.65 5.25
N GLY A 54 9.64 -21.04 6.44
CA GLY A 54 11.07 -21.09 6.76
C GLY A 54 11.63 -19.78 7.30
N THR A 55 12.91 -19.84 7.72
CA THR A 55 13.64 -18.72 8.32
C THR A 55 15.00 -18.47 7.67
N ASP A 56 15.32 -19.16 6.59
CA ASP A 56 16.59 -18.99 5.88
C ASP A 56 16.63 -17.66 5.14
N ASN A 57 17.42 -16.71 5.66
CA ASN A 57 17.59 -15.36 5.12
C ASN A 57 18.23 -15.29 3.72
N THR A 58 18.66 -16.41 3.16
CA THR A 58 19.07 -16.47 1.75
C THR A 58 17.88 -16.40 0.79
N TYR A 59 16.65 -16.51 1.32
CA TYR A 59 15.40 -16.29 0.62
C TYR A 59 14.86 -14.90 0.98
N ASN A 60 14.67 -14.04 -0.01
CA ASN A 60 14.21 -12.66 0.22
C ASN A 60 12.89 -12.58 0.99
N GLY A 61 11.95 -13.50 0.74
CA GLY A 61 10.70 -13.57 1.48
C GLY A 61 10.91 -13.87 2.97
N CYS A 62 11.75 -14.85 3.29
CA CYS A 62 12.09 -15.16 4.68
C CYS A 62 12.83 -14.01 5.37
N LYS A 63 13.71 -13.32 4.64
CA LYS A 63 14.49 -12.17 5.12
C LYS A 63 13.60 -11.01 5.56
N VAL A 64 12.60 -10.66 4.74
CA VAL A 64 11.73 -9.50 5.00
C VAL A 64 10.54 -9.82 5.91
N LEU A 65 10.12 -11.07 6.00
CA LEU A 65 8.94 -11.48 6.77
C LEU A 65 8.94 -10.97 8.22
N PRO A 66 10.00 -11.11 9.02
CA PRO A 66 10.01 -10.62 10.40
C PRO A 66 9.97 -9.08 10.50
N ILE A 67 10.39 -8.38 9.45
CA ILE A 67 10.42 -6.93 9.38
C ILE A 67 9.03 -6.38 9.08
N ILE A 68 8.35 -6.95 8.08
CA ILE A 68 7.10 -6.42 7.53
C ILE A 68 5.86 -6.90 8.28
N PHE A 69 5.95 -7.94 9.12
CA PHE A 69 4.80 -8.49 9.81
C PHE A 69 4.15 -7.45 10.73
N THR A 70 2.86 -7.21 10.56
CA THR A 70 2.07 -6.20 11.30
C THR A 70 1.17 -6.87 12.35
N SER A 71 0.35 -6.07 13.03
CA SER A 71 -0.74 -6.56 13.87
C SER A 71 -1.93 -7.15 13.08
N GLY A 72 -1.93 -6.95 11.75
CA GLY A 72 -2.93 -7.51 10.83
C GLY A 72 -2.63 -8.94 10.41
N THR A 73 -3.17 -9.33 9.26
CA THR A 73 -2.88 -10.62 8.63
C THR A 73 -1.83 -10.48 7.55
N CYS A 74 -1.05 -11.54 7.34
CA CYS A 74 -0.08 -11.65 6.27
C CYS A 74 -0.51 -12.75 5.30
N LEU A 75 -0.74 -12.39 4.04
CA LEU A 75 -0.99 -13.33 2.95
C LEU A 75 0.33 -13.54 2.20
N ALA A 76 0.95 -14.71 2.34
CA ALA A 76 2.22 -14.99 1.69
C ALA A 76 2.03 -15.87 0.44
N VAL A 77 2.72 -15.49 -0.65
CA VAL A 77 2.78 -16.27 -1.90
C VAL A 77 4.22 -16.58 -2.24
N ASN A 78 4.53 -17.87 -2.28
CA ASN A 78 5.87 -18.33 -2.61
C ASN A 78 6.08 -18.40 -4.14
N ILE A 79 7.20 -17.83 -4.60
CA ILE A 79 7.66 -17.91 -5.99
C ILE A 79 8.80 -18.91 -6.19
N THR A 80 9.31 -19.52 -5.13
CA THR A 80 10.36 -20.54 -5.22
C THR A 80 9.84 -21.75 -6.00
N THR A 81 10.58 -22.13 -7.04
CA THR A 81 10.32 -23.34 -7.80
C THR A 81 11.48 -24.32 -7.60
N GLU A 82 11.19 -25.59 -7.65
CA GLU A 82 12.21 -26.65 -7.53
C GLU A 82 12.25 -27.49 -8.82
N SER A 83 13.44 -27.66 -9.37
CA SER A 83 13.69 -28.53 -10.49
C SER A 83 14.99 -29.29 -10.25
N GLU A 84 14.94 -30.62 -10.33
CA GLU A 84 16.11 -31.53 -10.15
C GLU A 84 16.90 -31.26 -8.85
N GLY A 85 16.20 -30.95 -7.74
CA GLY A 85 16.82 -30.68 -6.45
C GLY A 85 17.45 -29.26 -6.34
N THR A 86 17.33 -28.43 -7.36
CA THR A 86 17.78 -27.03 -7.34
C THR A 86 16.59 -26.09 -7.16
N ARG A 87 16.67 -25.19 -6.16
CA ARG A 87 15.64 -24.19 -5.89
C ARG A 87 15.95 -22.90 -6.62
N ASP A 88 15.06 -22.50 -7.54
CA ASP A 88 15.13 -21.20 -8.21
C ASP A 88 14.33 -20.14 -7.41
N LYS A 89 15.06 -19.21 -6.81
CA LYS A 89 14.58 -18.09 -5.98
C LYS A 89 14.34 -16.82 -6.78
N THR A 90 14.68 -16.81 -8.08
CA THR A 90 14.67 -15.61 -8.91
C THR A 90 13.26 -15.15 -9.20
N LEU A 91 12.98 -13.88 -8.94
CA LEU A 91 11.74 -13.23 -9.36
C LEU A 91 11.82 -12.99 -10.88
N THR A 92 10.80 -13.48 -11.58
CA THR A 92 10.59 -13.16 -13.01
C THR A 92 9.20 -12.56 -13.19
N THR A 93 8.98 -11.85 -14.28
CA THR A 93 7.67 -11.29 -14.62
C THR A 93 6.58 -12.36 -14.72
N ALA A 94 6.92 -13.54 -15.22
CA ALA A 94 6.01 -14.69 -15.29
C ALA A 94 5.61 -15.21 -13.90
N LYS A 95 6.58 -15.38 -13.00
CA LYS A 95 6.33 -15.80 -11.62
C LYS A 95 5.52 -14.76 -10.85
N LEU A 96 5.83 -13.45 -11.02
CA LEU A 96 5.08 -12.37 -10.43
C LEU A 96 3.61 -12.37 -10.90
N SER A 97 3.39 -12.44 -12.20
CA SER A 97 2.04 -12.50 -12.78
C SER A 97 1.24 -13.71 -12.28
N ALA A 98 1.88 -14.88 -12.19
CA ALA A 98 1.25 -16.08 -11.67
C ALA A 98 0.90 -15.95 -10.16
N ALA A 99 1.79 -15.35 -9.34
CA ALA A 99 1.55 -15.09 -7.94
C ALA A 99 0.39 -14.12 -7.73
N LEU A 100 0.37 -13.01 -8.48
CA LEU A 100 -0.71 -12.02 -8.44
C LEU A 100 -2.07 -12.63 -8.84
N ALA A 101 -2.10 -13.49 -9.85
CA ALA A 101 -3.33 -14.18 -10.25
C ALA A 101 -3.93 -15.03 -9.12
N LYS A 102 -3.09 -15.63 -8.28
CA LYS A 102 -3.52 -16.45 -7.14
C LYS A 102 -4.18 -15.64 -6.01
N ILE A 103 -3.83 -14.36 -5.86
CA ILE A 103 -4.35 -13.49 -4.78
C ILE A 103 -5.46 -12.54 -5.26
N LYS A 104 -5.89 -12.65 -6.50
CA LYS A 104 -6.86 -11.71 -7.09
C LYS A 104 -8.19 -11.60 -6.33
N GLY A 105 -8.62 -12.67 -5.67
CA GLY A 105 -9.86 -12.71 -4.88
C GLY A 105 -9.63 -12.50 -3.37
N GLU A 106 -8.39 -12.34 -2.94
CA GLU A 106 -8.05 -12.23 -1.53
C GLU A 106 -8.16 -10.79 -1.01
N ASP A 107 -8.40 -10.64 0.31
CA ASP A 107 -8.50 -9.32 0.95
C ASP A 107 -7.17 -8.94 1.58
N PHE A 108 -6.54 -7.97 1.04
CA PHE A 108 -5.34 -7.32 1.55
C PHE A 108 -5.42 -5.82 1.31
N ASP A 109 -4.60 -5.08 2.02
CA ASP A 109 -4.57 -3.61 1.95
C ASP A 109 -3.34 -3.12 1.21
N MET A 110 -2.29 -3.95 1.17
CA MET A 110 -1.03 -3.63 0.52
C MET A 110 -0.36 -4.88 -0.04
N ILE A 111 0.31 -4.72 -1.16
CA ILE A 111 1.21 -5.72 -1.73
C ILE A 111 2.65 -5.30 -1.48
N PHE A 112 3.45 -6.24 -1.02
CA PHE A 112 4.90 -6.12 -0.95
C PHE A 112 5.55 -7.26 -1.73
N VAL A 113 6.35 -6.93 -2.73
CA VAL A 113 7.14 -7.93 -3.45
C VAL A 113 8.53 -7.95 -2.85
N ALA A 114 8.94 -9.10 -2.33
CA ALA A 114 10.21 -9.28 -1.63
C ALA A 114 11.38 -9.42 -2.61
N ASP A 115 11.57 -8.37 -3.41
CA ASP A 115 12.69 -8.21 -4.34
C ASP A 115 12.88 -6.72 -4.67
N THR A 116 14.05 -6.37 -5.22
CA THR A 116 14.28 -5.04 -5.81
C THR A 116 13.67 -5.03 -7.21
N LEU A 117 12.63 -4.21 -7.39
CA LEU A 117 11.80 -4.29 -8.59
C LEU A 117 12.42 -3.58 -9.79
N ALA A 118 12.41 -4.26 -10.93
CA ALA A 118 12.60 -3.69 -12.24
C ALA A 118 11.30 -3.00 -12.73
N ASP A 119 11.42 -2.18 -13.78
CA ASP A 119 10.30 -1.38 -14.29
C ASP A 119 9.14 -2.24 -14.83
N ASP A 120 9.44 -3.35 -15.48
CA ASP A 120 8.45 -4.30 -15.99
C ASP A 120 7.63 -4.95 -14.86
N ALA A 121 8.25 -5.25 -13.72
CA ALA A 121 7.55 -5.75 -12.53
C ALA A 121 6.58 -4.70 -11.96
N ILE A 122 6.96 -3.42 -11.95
CA ILE A 122 6.10 -2.32 -11.53
C ILE A 122 4.90 -2.17 -12.46
N VAL A 123 5.08 -2.28 -13.77
CA VAL A 123 3.98 -2.27 -14.75
C VAL A 123 2.98 -3.40 -14.49
N ILE A 124 3.47 -4.60 -14.20
CA ILE A 124 2.62 -5.76 -13.88
C ILE A 124 1.83 -5.50 -12.60
N LEU A 125 2.47 -4.97 -11.54
CA LEU A 125 1.78 -4.61 -10.30
C LEU A 125 0.67 -3.59 -10.54
N ASN A 126 0.94 -2.52 -11.29
CA ASN A 126 -0.06 -1.50 -11.59
C ASN A 126 -1.24 -2.07 -12.38
N THR A 127 -0.97 -2.89 -13.39
CA THR A 127 -2.02 -3.55 -14.18
C THR A 127 -2.90 -4.44 -13.31
N PHE A 128 -2.31 -5.18 -12.38
CA PHE A 128 -3.05 -6.00 -11.43
C PHE A 128 -3.87 -5.15 -10.47
N LEU A 129 -3.28 -4.11 -9.88
CA LEU A 129 -3.95 -3.22 -8.95
C LEU A 129 -5.12 -2.47 -9.60
N GLU A 130 -4.96 -1.99 -10.83
CA GLU A 130 -6.06 -1.41 -11.60
C GLU A 130 -7.22 -2.41 -11.77
N ALA A 131 -6.92 -3.67 -12.02
CA ALA A 131 -7.95 -4.69 -12.16
C ALA A 131 -8.71 -4.94 -10.85
N ILE A 132 -8.02 -5.07 -9.71
CA ILE A 132 -8.70 -5.28 -8.41
C ILE A 132 -9.43 -4.03 -7.91
N HIS A 133 -8.95 -2.84 -8.23
CA HIS A 133 -9.67 -1.60 -7.95
C HIS A 133 -11.02 -1.54 -8.69
N LYS A 134 -11.08 -1.99 -9.95
CA LYS A 134 -12.33 -2.15 -10.69
C LYS A 134 -13.30 -3.13 -10.00
N MET A 135 -12.76 -4.10 -9.27
CA MET A 135 -13.53 -5.05 -8.45
C MET A 135 -13.91 -4.48 -7.06
N LYS A 136 -13.61 -3.22 -6.77
CA LYS A 136 -13.83 -2.58 -5.46
C LYS A 136 -13.03 -3.22 -4.32
N MET A 137 -11.86 -3.74 -4.64
CA MET A 137 -10.88 -4.31 -3.70
C MET A 137 -9.59 -3.47 -3.74
N PRO A 138 -9.63 -2.20 -3.31
CA PRO A 138 -8.49 -1.32 -3.43
C PRO A 138 -7.36 -1.78 -2.53
N ALA A 139 -6.14 -1.70 -3.07
CA ALA A 139 -4.89 -1.91 -2.36
C ALA A 139 -3.80 -1.07 -3.02
N GLY A 140 -2.74 -0.79 -2.28
CA GLY A 140 -1.54 -0.16 -2.83
C GLY A 140 -0.32 -1.06 -2.73
N TYR A 141 0.84 -0.56 -3.12
CA TYR A 141 2.10 -1.27 -2.97
C TYR A 141 3.24 -0.37 -2.51
N VAL A 142 4.22 -0.97 -1.83
CA VAL A 142 5.53 -0.38 -1.57
C VAL A 142 6.57 -1.20 -2.30
N ALA A 143 7.52 -0.54 -2.93
CA ALA A 143 8.57 -1.19 -3.71
C ALA A 143 9.97 -0.75 -3.27
N ALA A 144 10.87 -1.72 -3.17
CA ALA A 144 12.31 -1.48 -3.18
C ALA A 144 12.75 -1.27 -4.63
N ILE A 145 13.46 -0.18 -4.90
CA ILE A 145 13.99 0.13 -6.22
C ILE A 145 15.46 0.53 -6.13
N ASN A 146 16.23 0.20 -7.15
CA ASN A 146 17.61 0.65 -7.28
C ASN A 146 17.85 1.04 -8.74
N ARG A 147 18.23 2.29 -8.99
CA ARG A 147 18.46 2.83 -10.34
C ARG A 147 19.79 3.53 -10.39
N ALA A 148 20.43 3.45 -11.54
CA ALA A 148 21.78 3.97 -11.73
C ALA A 148 21.85 5.51 -11.71
N ASN A 149 20.78 6.21 -12.09
CA ASN A 149 20.76 7.67 -12.20
C ASN A 149 19.33 8.23 -12.14
N ILE A 150 19.23 9.56 -12.06
CA ILE A 150 17.96 10.28 -11.95
C ILE A 150 17.02 10.05 -13.15
N SER A 151 17.55 9.91 -14.37
CA SER A 151 16.72 9.63 -15.55
C SER A 151 16.02 8.28 -15.45
N ALA A 152 16.69 7.26 -14.92
CA ALA A 152 16.09 5.95 -14.67
C ALA A 152 15.03 6.01 -13.55
N TYR A 153 15.26 6.81 -12.50
CA TYR A 153 14.23 7.07 -11.47
C TYR A 153 13.01 7.80 -12.06
N THR A 154 13.22 8.76 -12.99
CA THR A 154 12.12 9.45 -13.69
C THR A 154 11.25 8.47 -14.47
N THR A 155 11.88 7.51 -15.18
CA THR A 155 11.14 6.45 -15.88
C THR A 155 10.33 5.61 -14.90
N THR A 156 10.95 5.13 -13.82
CA THR A 156 10.28 4.34 -12.77
C THR A 156 9.09 5.10 -12.15
N ALA A 157 9.28 6.37 -11.79
CA ALA A 157 8.22 7.20 -11.24
C ALA A 157 7.04 7.37 -12.22
N GLY A 158 7.33 7.57 -13.50
CA GLY A 158 6.31 7.70 -14.54
C GLY A 158 5.44 6.46 -14.75
N ILE A 159 5.94 5.27 -14.40
CA ILE A 159 5.19 4.01 -14.49
C ILE A 159 4.63 3.52 -13.16
N ALA A 160 5.00 4.14 -12.04
CA ALA A 160 4.58 3.69 -10.70
C ALA A 160 3.07 3.79 -10.44
N GLY A 161 2.37 4.65 -11.19
CA GLY A 161 0.90 4.72 -11.20
C GLY A 161 0.27 5.24 -9.90
N GLU A 162 -1.05 5.14 -9.83
CA GLU A 162 -1.87 5.69 -8.75
C GLU A 162 -1.84 4.87 -7.45
N TRP A 163 -1.38 3.62 -7.54
CA TRP A 163 -1.48 2.65 -6.43
C TRP A 163 -0.16 2.50 -5.67
N CYS A 164 0.82 3.33 -6.00
CA CYS A 164 2.10 3.34 -5.32
C CYS A 164 1.98 4.04 -3.96
N TYR A 165 2.33 3.36 -2.87
CA TYR A 165 2.40 3.92 -1.52
C TYR A 165 3.82 4.30 -1.12
N GLY A 166 4.82 3.91 -1.90
CA GLY A 166 6.20 4.30 -1.68
C GLY A 166 7.19 3.59 -2.60
N LEU A 167 8.15 4.36 -3.12
CA LEU A 167 9.32 3.89 -3.84
C LEU A 167 10.55 4.15 -2.98
N ILE A 168 11.14 3.11 -2.42
CA ILE A 168 12.28 3.20 -1.50
C ILE A 168 13.56 2.85 -2.24
N SER A 169 14.55 3.75 -2.16
CA SER A 169 15.86 3.57 -2.79
C SER A 169 17.03 3.75 -1.81
N GLN A 170 16.75 3.95 -0.53
CA GLN A 170 17.75 4.11 0.52
C GLN A 170 17.78 2.89 1.43
N SER A 171 18.98 2.50 1.86
CA SER A 171 19.17 1.59 2.99
C SER A 171 19.04 2.35 4.30
N MET A 172 18.69 1.64 5.38
CA MET A 172 18.47 2.23 6.71
C MET A 172 19.19 1.41 7.79
N THR A 173 19.67 2.07 8.84
CA THR A 173 20.01 1.39 10.08
C THR A 173 18.86 1.59 11.06
N VAL A 174 18.23 0.51 11.49
CA VAL A 174 17.07 0.53 12.38
C VAL A 174 17.43 -0.14 13.70
N ASN A 175 17.38 0.59 14.81
CA ASN A 175 17.76 0.10 16.14
C ASN A 175 19.14 -0.59 16.17
N GLY A 176 20.10 -0.08 15.39
CA GLY A 176 21.45 -0.61 15.29
C GLY A 176 21.63 -1.79 14.31
N THR A 177 20.56 -2.24 13.65
CA THR A 177 20.62 -3.26 12.59
C THR A 177 20.60 -2.59 11.22
N GLU A 178 21.57 -2.93 10.38
CA GLU A 178 21.64 -2.45 9.01
C GLU A 178 20.61 -3.21 8.14
N TYR A 179 19.76 -2.46 7.48
CA TYR A 179 18.79 -2.93 6.49
C TYR A 179 19.23 -2.48 5.11
N ASP A 180 19.32 -3.39 4.16
CA ASP A 180 19.49 -3.03 2.76
C ASP A 180 18.24 -2.32 2.20
N VAL A 181 18.23 -1.98 0.92
CA VAL A 181 17.11 -1.27 0.29
C VAL A 181 15.80 -2.08 0.36
N LEU A 182 15.89 -3.42 0.21
CA LEU A 182 14.74 -4.30 0.30
C LEU A 182 14.16 -4.36 1.71
N GLU A 183 15.00 -4.57 2.70
CA GLU A 183 14.61 -4.57 4.12
C GLU A 183 14.09 -3.21 4.57
N SER A 184 14.68 -2.12 4.07
CA SER A 184 14.24 -0.75 4.32
C SER A 184 12.85 -0.48 3.75
N ALA A 185 12.58 -0.97 2.55
CA ALA A 185 11.24 -0.89 1.95
C ALA A 185 10.21 -1.73 2.73
N ALA A 186 10.58 -2.92 3.20
CA ALA A 186 9.73 -3.75 4.05
C ALA A 186 9.42 -3.06 5.38
N TYR A 187 10.42 -2.41 6.00
CA TYR A 187 10.24 -1.64 7.23
C TYR A 187 9.32 -0.44 7.03
N TYR A 188 9.49 0.32 5.94
CA TYR A 188 8.60 1.42 5.59
C TYR A 188 7.17 0.92 5.32
N ALA A 189 7.00 -0.18 4.60
CA ALA A 189 5.69 -0.79 4.34
C ALA A 189 4.96 -1.14 5.64
N LYS A 190 5.67 -1.71 6.63
CA LYS A 190 5.12 -1.97 7.97
C LYS A 190 4.64 -0.68 8.64
N ILE A 191 5.48 0.37 8.64
CA ILE A 191 5.14 1.64 9.30
C ILE A 191 3.87 2.22 8.70
N ILE A 192 3.76 2.31 7.39
CA ILE A 192 2.56 2.87 6.76
C ILE A 192 1.34 1.97 6.93
N ALA A 193 1.50 0.64 6.99
CA ALA A 193 0.39 -0.27 7.24
C ALA A 193 -0.19 -0.09 8.65
N GLU A 194 0.66 0.18 9.64
CA GLU A 194 0.26 0.43 11.03
C GLU A 194 -0.15 1.89 11.30
N LEU A 195 0.08 2.79 10.34
CA LEU A 195 -0.31 4.19 10.44
C LEU A 195 -1.81 4.35 10.19
N ASN A 196 -2.47 5.25 10.92
CA ASN A 196 -3.86 5.64 10.60
C ASN A 196 -3.93 6.16 9.15
N PRO A 197 -4.90 5.72 8.32
CA PRO A 197 -5.02 6.14 6.93
C PRO A 197 -5.03 7.66 6.72
N GLY A 198 -5.61 8.44 7.65
CA GLY A 198 -5.65 9.90 7.59
C GLY A 198 -4.34 10.62 7.92
N ASN A 199 -3.28 9.90 8.29
CA ASN A 199 -2.01 10.51 8.64
C ASN A 199 -1.05 10.55 7.44
N SER A 200 -0.53 11.76 7.15
CA SER A 200 0.59 11.95 6.22
C SER A 200 1.91 11.54 6.87
N MET A 201 2.85 11.05 6.06
CA MET A 201 4.23 10.80 6.47
C MET A 201 5.15 12.02 6.21
N THR A 202 4.69 13.07 5.54
CA THR A 202 5.49 14.27 5.25
C THR A 202 6.05 14.87 6.54
N MET A 203 7.36 15.01 6.60
CA MET A 203 8.14 15.49 7.77
C MET A 203 7.91 14.69 9.06
N LYS A 204 7.37 13.48 8.96
CA LYS A 204 7.23 12.58 10.12
C LYS A 204 8.46 11.72 10.30
N GLN A 205 8.83 11.54 11.55
CA GLN A 205 9.94 10.67 11.92
C GLN A 205 9.62 9.21 11.61
N VAL A 206 10.59 8.53 11.02
CA VAL A 206 10.56 7.07 10.87
C VAL A 206 11.15 6.46 12.17
N PRO A 207 10.35 5.74 12.97
CA PRO A 207 10.80 5.24 14.27
C PRO A 207 12.03 4.35 14.13
N GLY A 208 12.93 4.39 15.12
CA GLY A 208 14.10 3.51 15.21
C GLY A 208 15.20 3.74 14.17
N VAL A 209 15.01 4.56 13.15
CA VAL A 209 16.03 4.84 12.14
C VAL A 209 17.12 5.73 12.75
N THR A 210 18.38 5.26 12.66
CA THR A 210 19.57 5.92 13.21
C THR A 210 20.60 6.30 12.16
N ALA A 211 20.52 5.71 10.95
CA ALA A 211 21.33 6.09 9.78
C ALA A 211 20.57 5.73 8.48
N ILE A 212 20.96 6.37 7.38
CA ILE A 212 20.46 6.10 6.03
C ILE A 212 21.62 6.14 5.04
N SER A 213 21.51 5.42 3.93
CA SER A 213 22.48 5.47 2.84
C SER A 213 21.81 5.26 1.49
N PRO A 214 22.11 6.10 0.47
CA PRO A 214 22.90 7.32 0.56
C PRO A 214 22.16 8.44 1.31
N GLU A 215 22.91 9.34 1.94
CA GLU A 215 22.36 10.62 2.41
C GLU A 215 22.34 11.61 1.23
N TYR A 216 21.17 12.20 1.00
CA TYR A 216 20.98 13.19 -0.05
C TYR A 216 20.97 14.60 0.52
N THR A 217 21.44 15.55 -0.29
CA THR A 217 21.24 16.98 -0.08
C THR A 217 20.02 17.48 -0.86
N PHE A 218 19.45 18.62 -0.44
CA PHE A 218 18.16 19.13 -0.94
C PHE A 218 18.22 20.59 -1.40
N GLU A 219 19.41 21.07 -1.75
CA GLU A 219 19.58 22.36 -2.39
C GLU A 219 19.01 22.36 -3.82
N THR A 220 18.93 23.54 -4.42
CA THR A 220 18.46 23.66 -5.82
C THR A 220 19.45 22.98 -6.76
N GLY A 221 18.96 21.98 -7.50
CA GLY A 221 19.77 21.16 -8.42
C GLY A 221 20.27 19.83 -7.84
N ASP A 222 20.07 19.59 -6.55
CA ASP A 222 20.50 18.35 -5.90
C ASP A 222 19.63 17.14 -6.29
N GLN A 223 20.27 15.97 -6.29
CA GLN A 223 19.60 14.70 -6.60
C GLN A 223 18.45 14.39 -5.63
N GLY A 224 18.62 14.61 -4.33
CA GLY A 224 17.59 14.35 -3.35
C GLY A 224 16.31 15.16 -3.59
N ARG A 225 16.47 16.46 -3.94
CA ARG A 225 15.35 17.31 -4.30
C ARG A 225 14.66 16.84 -5.60
N ALA A 226 15.44 16.42 -6.59
CA ALA A 226 14.89 15.88 -7.83
C ALA A 226 14.08 14.60 -7.57
N MET A 227 14.60 13.68 -6.76
CA MET A 227 13.92 12.42 -6.42
C MET A 227 12.62 12.65 -5.64
N VAL A 228 12.61 13.57 -4.68
CA VAL A 228 11.37 13.98 -3.98
C VAL A 228 10.35 14.57 -4.95
N GLY A 229 10.80 15.40 -5.90
CA GLY A 229 9.92 15.96 -6.94
C GLY A 229 9.34 14.92 -7.91
N LEU A 230 9.90 13.71 -7.96
CA LEU A 230 9.37 12.56 -8.70
C LEU A 230 8.39 11.71 -7.87
N GLY A 231 8.14 12.05 -6.61
CA GLY A 231 7.30 11.27 -5.70
C GLY A 231 8.00 10.04 -5.11
N LEU A 232 9.33 10.00 -5.07
CA LEU A 232 10.05 8.97 -4.35
C LEU A 232 10.03 9.26 -2.84
N THR A 233 9.92 8.20 -2.06
CA THR A 233 9.98 8.29 -0.60
C THR A 233 11.43 8.39 -0.15
N ILE A 234 11.87 9.61 0.15
CA ILE A 234 13.24 9.92 0.55
C ILE A 234 13.27 10.36 2.01
N LEU A 235 14.21 9.79 2.77
CA LEU A 235 14.48 10.16 4.14
C LEU A 235 15.65 11.15 4.20
N LYS A 236 15.60 12.03 5.20
CA LYS A 236 16.72 12.91 5.57
C LYS A 236 16.88 13.01 7.09
N ALA A 237 18.06 13.36 7.55
CA ALA A 237 18.25 13.77 8.92
C ALA A 237 17.52 15.10 9.19
N LEU A 238 16.76 15.16 10.27
CA LEU A 238 16.06 16.39 10.68
C LEU A 238 17.05 17.43 11.20
N ASP A 239 18.06 16.97 11.91
CA ASP A 239 19.09 17.81 12.53
C ASP A 239 20.45 17.13 12.51
N ARG A 240 21.51 17.90 12.26
CA ARG A 240 22.89 17.39 12.36
C ARG A 240 23.19 17.02 13.82
N GLY A 241 23.25 15.74 14.12
CA GLY A 241 23.60 15.19 15.44
C GLY A 241 22.43 14.61 16.24
N ASN A 242 21.20 14.66 15.78
CA ASN A 242 20.03 14.25 16.57
C ASN A 242 19.46 12.87 16.21
N SER A 243 20.07 12.09 15.33
CA SER A 243 19.64 10.72 14.95
C SER A 243 18.14 10.57 14.64
N LYS A 244 17.49 11.66 14.18
CA LYS A 244 16.09 11.67 13.81
C LYS A 244 15.99 11.78 12.30
N TYR A 245 15.43 10.75 11.69
CA TYR A 245 15.23 10.70 10.25
C TYR A 245 13.75 10.82 9.94
N VAL A 246 13.42 11.71 9.00
CA VAL A 246 12.05 12.00 8.59
C VAL A 246 11.88 11.74 7.11
N VAL A 247 10.67 11.37 6.71
CA VAL A 247 10.27 11.37 5.29
C VAL A 247 10.18 12.82 4.83
N VAL A 248 10.89 13.19 3.78
CA VAL A 248 10.93 14.59 3.30
C VAL A 248 9.56 15.03 2.80
N ASN A 249 8.95 14.19 1.97
CA ASN A 249 7.61 14.39 1.43
C ASN A 249 6.99 13.00 1.16
N SER A 250 5.73 12.82 1.51
CA SER A 250 4.97 11.60 1.23
C SER A 250 4.07 11.71 -0.02
N GLU A 251 4.27 12.75 -0.82
CA GLU A 251 3.67 12.85 -2.13
C GLU A 251 4.14 11.71 -3.02
N GLN A 252 3.20 11.04 -3.65
CA GLN A 252 3.45 9.87 -4.49
C GLN A 252 3.65 10.28 -5.96
N PRO A 253 4.11 9.38 -6.84
CA PRO A 253 4.30 9.71 -8.26
C PRO A 253 3.06 10.25 -8.98
N ASN A 254 1.86 9.98 -8.48
CA ASN A 254 0.59 10.55 -9.00
C ASN A 254 0.31 12.00 -8.55
N GLY A 255 1.20 12.62 -7.78
CA GLY A 255 1.05 13.98 -7.27
C GLY A 255 0.10 14.11 -6.06
N LEU A 256 -0.34 13.00 -5.48
CA LEU A 256 -1.17 12.99 -4.27
C LEU A 256 -0.36 12.54 -3.06
N ASP A 257 -0.64 13.11 -1.90
CA ASP A 257 -0.04 12.63 -0.66
C ASP A 257 -0.53 11.21 -0.34
N LEU A 258 0.34 10.41 0.28
CA LEU A 258 0.07 9.03 0.69
C LEU A 258 -1.26 8.89 1.45
N TYR A 259 -1.58 9.82 2.36
CA TYR A 259 -2.80 9.73 3.15
C TYR A 259 -4.06 9.84 2.27
N ILE A 260 -4.06 10.66 1.22
CA ILE A 260 -5.19 10.80 0.30
C ILE A 260 -5.48 9.46 -0.39
N ASN A 261 -4.43 8.81 -0.91
CA ASN A 261 -4.57 7.49 -1.56
C ASN A 261 -5.11 6.45 -0.57
N ARG A 262 -4.59 6.41 0.65
CA ARG A 262 -5.00 5.44 1.68
C ARG A 262 -6.41 5.68 2.19
N VAL A 263 -6.81 6.94 2.40
CA VAL A 263 -8.18 7.26 2.81
C VAL A 263 -9.17 6.91 1.71
N ARG A 264 -8.85 7.21 0.45
CA ARG A 264 -9.67 6.78 -0.69
C ARG A 264 -9.90 5.26 -0.66
N ASP A 265 -8.84 4.50 -0.50
CA ASP A 265 -8.91 3.04 -0.49
C ASP A 265 -9.68 2.53 0.74
N TYR A 266 -9.50 3.18 1.90
CA TYR A 266 -10.27 2.89 3.10
C TYR A 266 -11.78 3.12 2.91
N VAL A 267 -12.17 4.26 2.35
CA VAL A 267 -13.57 4.60 2.08
C VAL A 267 -14.22 3.55 1.17
N ILE A 268 -13.54 3.16 0.09
CA ILE A 268 -14.04 2.14 -0.85
C ILE A 268 -14.24 0.79 -0.14
N LYS A 269 -13.30 0.39 0.72
CA LYS A 269 -13.40 -0.89 1.47
C LYS A 269 -14.48 -0.87 2.55
N GLU A 270 -14.72 0.27 3.17
CA GLU A 270 -15.78 0.40 4.19
C GLU A 270 -17.18 0.35 3.60
N MET A 271 -17.33 0.65 2.31
CA MET A 271 -18.61 0.55 1.61
C MET A 271 -18.95 -0.92 1.33
N ALA A 272 -19.58 -1.59 2.29
CA ALA A 272 -19.97 -2.99 2.17
C ALA A 272 -21.17 -3.20 1.20
N LEU A 273 -21.10 -2.62 0.00
CA LEU A 273 -22.21 -2.61 -0.96
C LEU A 273 -22.51 -3.99 -1.56
N HIS A 274 -21.56 -4.92 -1.50
CA HIS A 274 -21.74 -6.29 -1.98
C HIS A 274 -22.88 -7.04 -1.27
N GLN A 275 -23.21 -6.67 -0.04
CA GLN A 275 -24.33 -7.26 0.70
C GLN A 275 -25.72 -7.01 0.06
N PHE A 276 -25.81 -6.03 -0.84
CA PHE A 276 -27.04 -5.71 -1.54
C PHE A 276 -27.20 -6.46 -2.87
N LEU A 277 -26.17 -7.16 -3.33
CA LEU A 277 -26.24 -7.98 -4.52
C LEU A 277 -27.27 -9.10 -4.33
N GLY A 278 -28.07 -9.37 -5.37
CA GLY A 278 -29.17 -10.34 -5.30
C GLY A 278 -30.48 -9.81 -4.70
N ASN A 279 -30.46 -8.63 -4.07
CA ASN A 279 -31.68 -8.00 -3.58
C ASN A 279 -32.55 -7.45 -4.72
N ARG A 280 -33.86 -7.31 -4.48
CA ARG A 280 -34.75 -6.70 -5.47
C ARG A 280 -34.43 -5.22 -5.62
N ASN A 281 -34.28 -4.77 -6.89
CA ASN A 281 -34.04 -3.36 -7.23
C ASN A 281 -35.31 -2.52 -7.00
N ARG A 282 -35.52 -2.05 -5.78
CA ARG A 282 -36.69 -1.30 -5.31
C ARG A 282 -36.31 -0.24 -4.30
N THR A 283 -37.19 0.73 -4.05
CA THR A 283 -36.94 1.86 -3.15
C THR A 283 -36.43 1.46 -1.75
N PRO A 284 -36.98 0.44 -1.03
CA PRO A 284 -36.41 0.03 0.26
C PRO A 284 -34.96 -0.42 0.19
N THR A 285 -34.55 -1.11 -0.88
CA THR A 285 -33.14 -1.51 -1.09
C THR A 285 -32.24 -0.30 -1.35
N HIS A 286 -32.73 0.68 -2.14
CA HIS A 286 -32.02 1.94 -2.35
C HIS A 286 -31.80 2.71 -1.04
N ASN A 287 -32.85 2.80 -0.21
CA ASN A 287 -32.73 3.45 1.10
C ASN A 287 -31.72 2.76 2.01
N GLN A 288 -31.61 1.43 1.94
CA GLN A 288 -30.57 0.68 2.67
C GLN A 288 -29.17 0.97 2.16
N ILE A 289 -29.00 1.10 0.84
CA ILE A 289 -27.72 1.51 0.23
C ILE A 289 -27.35 2.92 0.70
N VAL A 290 -28.28 3.87 0.65
CA VAL A 290 -28.06 5.23 1.14
C VAL A 290 -27.67 5.23 2.62
N ALA A 291 -28.39 4.49 3.45
CA ALA A 291 -28.07 4.39 4.88
C ALA A 291 -26.67 3.81 5.15
N GLU A 292 -26.21 2.87 4.32
CA GLU A 292 -24.83 2.34 4.41
C GLU A 292 -23.80 3.39 4.02
N LEU A 293 -24.05 4.17 2.98
CA LEU A 293 -23.17 5.26 2.56
C LEU A 293 -23.12 6.38 3.63
N ASP A 294 -24.27 6.73 4.23
CA ASP A 294 -24.33 7.68 5.35
C ASP A 294 -23.54 7.18 6.56
N ARG A 295 -23.61 5.88 6.86
CA ARG A 295 -22.81 5.25 7.91
C ARG A 295 -21.31 5.40 7.64
N VAL A 296 -20.87 5.15 6.41
CA VAL A 296 -19.47 5.31 6.02
C VAL A 296 -19.06 6.78 6.10
N LYS A 297 -19.89 7.70 5.59
CA LYS A 297 -19.68 9.15 5.69
C LYS A 297 -19.48 9.56 7.16
N TYR A 298 -20.41 9.22 8.05
CA TYR A 298 -20.30 9.50 9.49
C TYR A 298 -19.01 8.93 10.10
N LYS A 299 -18.68 7.67 9.78
CA LYS A 299 -17.47 7.02 10.29
C LYS A 299 -16.21 7.76 9.86
N CYS A 300 -16.10 8.11 8.58
CA CYS A 300 -14.90 8.72 8.03
C CYS A 300 -14.72 10.19 8.44
N ILE A 301 -15.81 10.93 8.57
CA ILE A 301 -15.78 12.37 8.93
C ILE A 301 -15.79 12.54 10.45
N ASP A 302 -16.85 12.07 11.12
CA ASP A 302 -17.11 12.43 12.52
C ASP A 302 -16.36 11.56 13.52
N LEU A 303 -16.12 10.27 13.21
CA LEU A 303 -15.46 9.36 14.14
C LEU A 303 -13.94 9.23 13.93
N MET A 304 -13.49 9.29 12.71
CA MET A 304 -12.07 9.03 12.37
C MET A 304 -11.32 10.25 11.87
N ASP A 305 -12.03 11.34 11.55
CA ASP A 305 -11.43 12.61 11.05
C ASP A 305 -10.47 12.37 9.86
N LEU A 306 -10.92 11.56 8.90
CA LEU A 306 -10.11 11.19 7.74
C LEU A 306 -10.22 12.19 6.61
N LEU A 307 -11.35 12.87 6.48
CA LEU A 307 -11.67 13.82 5.43
C LEU A 307 -12.82 14.75 5.87
N ASN A 308 -12.99 15.87 5.18
CA ASN A 308 -13.96 16.89 5.53
C ASN A 308 -15.35 16.63 4.98
N ASP A 309 -15.46 15.97 3.83
CA ASP A 309 -16.78 15.67 3.24
C ASP A 309 -16.72 14.54 2.22
N ILE A 310 -17.87 13.84 2.08
CA ILE A 310 -18.13 12.84 1.05
C ILE A 310 -19.46 13.20 0.39
N ASP A 311 -19.45 13.46 -0.91
CA ASP A 311 -20.66 13.59 -1.71
C ASP A 311 -20.87 12.35 -2.56
N TYR A 312 -22.09 11.85 -2.55
CA TYR A 312 -22.48 10.69 -3.34
C TYR A 312 -23.94 10.79 -3.80
N TYR A 313 -24.29 10.05 -4.84
CA TYR A 313 -25.67 9.79 -5.19
C TYR A 313 -25.90 8.34 -5.64
N VAL A 314 -27.12 7.87 -5.46
CA VAL A 314 -27.56 6.52 -5.83
C VAL A 314 -28.60 6.65 -6.92
N GLU A 315 -28.36 6.00 -8.06
CA GLU A 315 -29.23 6.07 -9.22
C GLU A 315 -29.64 4.66 -9.67
N LYS A 316 -30.92 4.51 -9.99
CA LYS A 316 -31.40 3.31 -10.64
C LYS A 316 -31.14 3.40 -12.13
N LYS A 317 -30.10 2.69 -12.60
CA LYS A 317 -29.74 2.67 -14.02
C LYS A 317 -30.73 1.89 -14.87
N ASP A 318 -31.12 0.70 -14.41
CA ASP A 318 -32.07 -0.17 -15.10
C ASP A 318 -32.74 -1.14 -14.11
N ALA A 319 -33.47 -2.15 -14.63
CA ALA A 319 -34.16 -3.13 -13.78
C ALA A 319 -33.24 -4.00 -12.92
N LYS A 320 -31.95 -4.12 -13.27
CA LYS A 320 -30.98 -5.01 -12.63
C LYS A 320 -29.78 -4.27 -12.02
N CYS A 321 -29.60 -2.98 -12.34
CA CYS A 321 -28.42 -2.20 -11.98
C CYS A 321 -28.81 -0.96 -11.18
N VAL A 322 -28.06 -0.72 -10.11
CA VAL A 322 -28.05 0.51 -9.33
C VAL A 322 -26.62 1.05 -9.37
N ASP A 323 -26.46 2.28 -9.84
CA ASP A 323 -25.18 2.98 -9.81
C ASP A 323 -25.04 3.76 -8.48
N VAL A 324 -23.94 3.58 -7.82
CA VAL A 324 -23.51 4.39 -6.68
C VAL A 324 -22.33 5.22 -7.12
N ASN A 325 -22.50 6.53 -7.12
CA ASN A 325 -21.52 7.47 -7.61
C ASN A 325 -21.00 8.31 -6.43
N ILE A 326 -19.73 8.14 -6.08
CA ILE A 326 -19.03 9.05 -5.18
C ILE A 326 -18.50 10.19 -6.05
N THR A 327 -19.08 11.36 -5.88
CA THR A 327 -18.78 12.52 -6.74
C THR A 327 -17.68 13.40 -6.17
N LYS A 328 -17.45 13.30 -4.86
CA LYS A 328 -16.47 14.15 -4.21
C LYS A 328 -15.94 13.52 -2.92
N LEU A 329 -14.64 13.60 -2.73
CA LEU A 329 -13.95 13.40 -1.46
C LEU A 329 -13.17 14.68 -1.16
N VAL A 330 -13.41 15.29 0.00
CA VAL A 330 -12.77 16.56 0.40
C VAL A 330 -11.75 16.26 1.48
N PHE A 331 -10.49 16.59 1.19
CA PHE A 331 -9.35 16.38 2.08
C PHE A 331 -8.79 17.71 2.55
N ASP A 332 -8.17 17.71 3.73
CA ASP A 332 -7.34 18.81 4.18
C ASP A 332 -6.01 18.83 3.43
N GLY A 333 -5.48 20.03 3.22
CA GLY A 333 -4.13 20.19 2.67
C GLY A 333 -3.06 19.88 3.71
N ILE A 334 -1.94 19.31 3.28
CA ILE A 334 -0.77 19.12 4.12
C ILE A 334 0.06 20.41 4.15
N ILE A 335 0.41 20.87 5.36
CA ILE A 335 1.29 22.01 5.53
C ILE A 335 2.71 21.58 5.17
N THR A 336 3.20 22.01 4.01
CA THR A 336 4.55 21.72 3.51
C THR A 336 5.54 22.86 3.76
N LYS A 337 5.02 24.08 4.03
CA LYS A 337 5.85 25.27 4.26
C LYS A 337 5.20 26.21 5.26
N ILE A 338 5.99 26.65 6.24
CA ILE A 338 5.63 27.72 7.19
C ILE A 338 6.61 28.87 6.96
N ASN A 339 6.09 30.06 6.61
CA ASN A 339 6.87 31.27 6.55
C ASN A 339 6.69 32.06 7.85
N VAL A 340 7.79 32.36 8.52
CA VAL A 340 7.79 33.13 9.77
C VAL A 340 8.37 34.52 9.45
N TYR A 341 7.56 35.56 9.70
CA TYR A 341 7.99 36.96 9.56
C TYR A 341 8.13 37.59 10.94
N TYR A 342 9.25 38.21 11.21
CA TYR A 342 9.47 38.95 12.45
C TYR A 342 10.07 40.32 12.13
N SER A 343 9.73 41.32 12.93
CA SER A 343 10.36 42.62 12.93
C SER A 343 11.19 42.77 14.21
N ILE A 344 12.39 43.31 14.07
CA ILE A 344 13.24 43.67 15.22
C ILE A 344 13.17 45.19 15.34
N GLU A 345 12.61 45.71 16.45
CA GLU A 345 12.72 47.10 16.82
C GLU A 345 13.97 47.29 17.65
N VAL A 346 14.90 48.08 17.15
CA VAL A 346 16.09 48.55 17.93
C VAL A 346 15.73 49.87 18.55
N GLN A 347 15.65 49.89 19.89
CA GLN A 347 15.48 51.14 20.67
C GLN A 347 16.79 51.85 20.86
#